data_ba4df0855b73d444cb16bc364150c470
#
_entry.id   ba4df0855b73d444cb16bc364150c470
#
_cell.length_a   1.000
_cell.length_b   1.000
_cell.length_c   1.000
_cell.angle_alpha   90.00
_cell.angle_beta   90.00
_cell.angle_gamma   90.00
#
_symmetry.space_group_name_H-M   'P 1'
#
loop_
_entity.id
_entity.type
_entity.pdbx_description
1 polymer ?
#
loop_
_entity_poly.entity_id
_entity_poly.type
_entity_poly.pdbx_seq_one_letter_code
_entity_poly.pdbx_strand_id
1 'polypeptide(L)'
;MSKCIVFDRDGTLIKYVPYLKDPKQVELLPFVKEVIRAFKNKGYKLFLHTNQSSISKGLFSIEDVKLCNNRLIELLDLEFEIFNEICIAEDYDDITGYRKPSPKFGKEILQKHSIIPENLVYIGDSILDIQTGLNLNCKVFGVKTGIDLRKFENHFFYTKYFYNDLVQIKNRIIQK
;
A
#
# COMPACT_ATOMS: atom_id res chain seq x y z
N MET A 1 14.63 9.03 14.89
CA MET A 1 14.24 9.25 13.48
C MET A 1 12.90 8.56 13.23
N SER A 2 11.97 9.25 12.57
CA SER A 2 10.64 8.68 12.28
C SER A 2 10.74 7.52 11.31
N LYS A 3 10.06 6.42 11.60
CA LYS A 3 9.94 5.25 10.71
C LYS A 3 8.59 5.31 9.98
N CYS A 4 8.56 4.98 8.71
CA CYS A 4 7.39 5.11 7.86
C CYS A 4 7.11 3.84 7.07
N ILE A 5 5.83 3.60 6.82
CA ILE A 5 5.38 2.53 5.94
C ILE A 5 4.35 3.09 4.96
N VAL A 6 4.56 2.83 3.68
CA VAL A 6 3.56 3.02 2.63
C VAL A 6 2.96 1.67 2.30
N PHE A 7 1.64 1.58 2.37
CA PHE A 7 0.88 0.40 1.96
C PHE A 7 0.17 0.64 0.64
N ASP A 8 0.15 -0.35 -0.23
CA ASP A 8 -0.89 -0.46 -1.23
C ASP A 8 -2.22 -0.87 -0.56
N ARG A 9 -3.34 -0.67 -1.27
CA ARG A 9 -4.70 -0.97 -0.78
C ARG A 9 -5.20 -2.34 -1.19
N ASP A 10 -5.41 -2.50 -2.49
CA ASP A 10 -6.13 -3.64 -3.08
C ASP A 10 -5.24 -4.88 -3.14
N GLY A 11 -5.64 -5.98 -2.52
CA GLY A 11 -4.80 -7.17 -2.39
C GLY A 11 -3.74 -7.10 -1.28
N THR A 12 -3.61 -5.94 -0.61
CA THR A 12 -2.64 -5.71 0.47
C THR A 12 -3.33 -5.52 1.83
N LEU A 13 -4.23 -4.55 1.94
CA LEU A 13 -5.01 -4.27 3.14
C LEU A 13 -6.43 -4.81 3.05
N ILE A 14 -7.01 -4.77 1.85
CA ILE A 14 -8.35 -5.28 1.56
C ILE A 14 -8.28 -6.37 0.49
N LYS A 15 -9.29 -7.21 0.45
CA LYS A 15 -9.47 -8.18 -0.63
C LYS A 15 -9.52 -7.47 -1.96
N TYR A 16 -8.85 -8.04 -2.96
CA TYR A 16 -8.93 -7.53 -4.32
C TYR A 16 -10.33 -7.76 -4.91
N VAL A 17 -10.95 -6.67 -5.34
CA VAL A 17 -12.21 -6.67 -6.09
C VAL A 17 -11.99 -5.89 -7.38
N PRO A 18 -12.19 -6.50 -8.57
CA PRO A 18 -12.05 -5.78 -9.83
C PRO A 18 -12.97 -4.56 -9.88
N TYR A 19 -12.41 -3.39 -10.23
CA TYR A 19 -13.16 -2.13 -10.36
C TYR A 19 -13.95 -1.73 -9.11
N LEU A 20 -13.39 -1.95 -7.93
CA LEU A 20 -14.01 -1.65 -6.63
C LEU A 20 -14.47 -0.19 -6.56
N LYS A 21 -15.80 0.01 -6.44
CA LYS A 21 -16.44 1.32 -6.29
C LYS A 21 -17.54 1.34 -5.23
N ASP A 22 -18.05 0.18 -4.81
CA ASP A 22 -19.05 0.08 -3.75
C ASP A 22 -18.36 -0.19 -2.40
N PRO A 23 -18.48 0.73 -1.41
CA PRO A 23 -17.92 0.54 -0.08
C PRO A 23 -18.37 -0.73 0.63
N LYS A 24 -19.55 -1.26 0.29
CA LYS A 24 -20.06 -2.51 0.86
C LYS A 24 -19.23 -3.74 0.49
N GLN A 25 -18.47 -3.67 -0.60
CA GLN A 25 -17.59 -4.75 -1.06
C GLN A 25 -16.19 -4.69 -0.43
N VAL A 26 -15.91 -3.65 0.37
CA VAL A 26 -14.62 -3.52 1.07
C VAL A 26 -14.57 -4.50 2.21
N GLU A 27 -13.63 -5.45 2.16
CA GLU A 27 -13.37 -6.43 3.21
C GLU A 27 -11.87 -6.41 3.56
N LEU A 28 -11.54 -6.34 4.85
CA LEU A 28 -10.15 -6.46 5.30
C LEU A 28 -9.61 -7.87 5.00
N LEU A 29 -8.34 -7.92 4.61
CA LEU A 29 -7.60 -9.17 4.63
C LEU A 29 -7.32 -9.62 6.07
N PRO A 30 -7.09 -10.92 6.30
CA PRO A 30 -6.83 -11.43 7.65
C PRO A 30 -5.69 -10.69 8.35
N PHE A 31 -5.87 -10.41 9.64
CA PHE A 31 -4.89 -9.78 10.53
C PHE A 31 -4.47 -8.35 10.19
N VAL A 32 -5.07 -7.70 9.20
CA VAL A 32 -4.70 -6.32 8.80
C VAL A 32 -4.88 -5.34 9.96
N LYS A 33 -6.01 -5.41 10.68
CA LYS A 33 -6.28 -4.53 11.84
C LYS A 33 -5.19 -4.65 12.91
N GLU A 34 -4.80 -5.86 13.25
CA GLU A 34 -3.76 -6.14 14.26
C GLU A 34 -2.38 -5.66 13.79
N VAL A 35 -2.07 -5.85 12.51
CA VAL A 35 -0.79 -5.41 11.93
C VAL A 35 -0.69 -3.90 11.91
N ILE A 36 -1.72 -3.19 11.46
CA ILE A 36 -1.79 -1.72 11.45
C ILE A 36 -1.66 -1.17 12.86
N ARG A 37 -2.42 -1.72 13.82
CA ARG A 37 -2.33 -1.35 15.24
C ARG A 37 -0.91 -1.54 15.79
N ALA A 38 -0.27 -2.66 15.49
CA ALA A 38 1.08 -2.93 15.96
C ALA A 38 2.10 -1.93 15.43
N PHE A 39 2.02 -1.53 14.16
CA PHE A 39 2.91 -0.51 13.59
C PHE A 39 2.66 0.87 14.23
N LYS A 40 1.40 1.27 14.40
CA LYS A 40 1.06 2.55 15.06
C LYS A 40 1.58 2.58 16.50
N ASN A 41 1.39 1.51 17.27
CA ASN A 41 1.88 1.40 18.65
C ASN A 41 3.42 1.45 18.75
N LYS A 42 4.13 1.11 17.67
CA LYS A 42 5.58 1.26 17.55
C LYS A 42 6.02 2.62 17.00
N GLY A 43 5.07 3.56 16.82
CA GLY A 43 5.35 4.94 16.39
C GLY A 43 5.62 5.09 14.90
N TYR A 44 5.24 4.11 14.05
CA TYR A 44 5.34 4.26 12.62
C TYR A 44 4.30 5.27 12.09
N LYS A 45 4.72 6.14 11.18
CA LYS A 45 3.81 6.89 10.32
C LYS A 45 3.37 5.99 9.18
N LEU A 46 2.06 5.95 8.90
CA LEU A 46 1.50 5.09 7.87
C LEU A 46 0.92 5.93 6.73
N PHE A 47 1.09 5.45 5.53
CA PHE A 47 0.63 6.08 4.29
C PHE A 47 -0.07 5.03 3.43
N LEU A 48 -1.03 5.48 2.62
CA LEU A 48 -1.73 4.64 1.65
C LEU A 48 -1.43 5.15 0.24
N HIS A 49 -1.05 4.25 -0.68
CA HIS A 49 -0.81 4.58 -2.08
C HIS A 49 -1.47 3.55 -2.99
N THR A 50 -2.54 3.95 -3.68
CA THR A 50 -3.31 3.07 -4.53
C THR A 50 -3.38 3.55 -5.97
N ASN A 51 -3.17 2.63 -6.94
CA ASN A 51 -3.37 2.90 -8.37
C ASN A 51 -4.84 2.67 -8.72
N GLN A 52 -5.52 3.73 -9.18
CA GLN A 52 -6.95 3.72 -9.52
C GLN A 52 -7.20 4.24 -10.95
N SER A 53 -6.41 3.76 -11.89
CA SER A 53 -6.43 4.21 -13.29
C SER A 53 -7.75 3.99 -14.04
N SER A 54 -8.70 3.29 -13.46
CA SER A 54 -10.04 3.16 -14.00
C SER A 54 -10.87 4.43 -13.88
N ILE A 55 -10.43 5.40 -13.05
CA ILE A 55 -11.02 6.75 -12.96
C ILE A 55 -10.85 7.46 -14.31
N SER A 56 -9.64 7.51 -14.85
CA SER A 56 -9.38 8.13 -16.15
C SER A 56 -10.10 7.44 -17.33
N LYS A 57 -10.51 6.18 -17.13
CA LYS A 57 -11.34 5.43 -18.09
C LYS A 57 -12.84 5.63 -17.90
N GLY A 58 -13.27 6.44 -16.92
CA GLY A 58 -14.68 6.72 -16.64
C GLY A 58 -15.47 5.55 -16.05
N LEU A 59 -14.80 4.51 -15.50
CA LEU A 59 -15.48 3.33 -14.94
C LEU A 59 -16.05 3.59 -13.54
N PHE A 60 -15.44 4.51 -12.80
CA PHE A 60 -15.88 5.00 -11.50
C PHE A 60 -15.21 6.37 -11.21
N SER A 61 -15.71 7.09 -10.21
CA SER A 61 -15.23 8.41 -9.83
C SER A 61 -14.17 8.37 -8.73
N ILE A 62 -13.45 9.49 -8.54
CA ILE A 62 -12.56 9.68 -7.38
C ILE A 62 -13.33 9.59 -6.06
N GLU A 63 -14.59 10.04 -6.03
CA GLU A 63 -15.44 9.99 -4.84
C GLU A 63 -15.78 8.55 -4.46
N ASP A 64 -16.04 7.66 -5.43
CA ASP A 64 -16.22 6.22 -5.16
C ASP A 64 -15.00 5.62 -4.47
N VAL A 65 -13.80 5.98 -4.94
CA VAL A 65 -12.55 5.51 -4.33
C VAL A 65 -12.38 6.06 -2.91
N LYS A 66 -12.69 7.34 -2.68
CA LYS A 66 -12.65 7.94 -1.34
C LYS A 66 -13.63 7.26 -0.39
N LEU A 67 -14.85 6.94 -0.85
CA LEU A 67 -15.83 6.17 -0.04
C LEU A 67 -15.30 4.78 0.33
N CYS A 68 -14.65 4.08 -0.59
CA CYS A 68 -14.01 2.80 -0.30
C CYS A 68 -12.84 2.94 0.69
N ASN A 69 -12.04 4.01 0.59
CA ASN A 69 -10.96 4.30 1.55
C ASN A 69 -11.51 4.63 2.95
N ASN A 70 -12.61 5.40 3.03
CA ASN A 70 -13.29 5.68 4.30
C ASN A 70 -13.79 4.37 4.93
N ARG A 71 -14.38 3.48 4.11
CA ARG A 71 -14.84 2.17 4.60
C ARG A 71 -13.69 1.30 5.11
N LEU A 72 -12.53 1.30 4.45
CA LEU A 72 -11.32 0.65 4.96
C LEU A 72 -10.95 1.20 6.35
N ILE A 73 -10.94 2.51 6.53
CA ILE A 73 -10.61 3.18 7.80
C ILE A 73 -11.62 2.80 8.90
N GLU A 74 -12.92 2.82 8.58
CA GLU A 74 -13.98 2.38 9.51
C GLU A 74 -13.78 0.92 9.96
N LEU A 75 -13.48 0.01 9.03
CA LEU A 75 -13.27 -1.40 9.34
C LEU A 75 -12.02 -1.65 10.18
N LEU A 76 -10.99 -0.81 10.03
CA LEU A 76 -9.83 -0.85 10.91
C LEU A 76 -10.19 -0.49 12.35
N ASP A 77 -11.21 0.37 12.56
CA ASP A 77 -11.81 0.67 13.87
C ASP A 77 -10.72 0.91 14.94
N LEU A 78 -9.86 1.90 14.71
CA LEU A 78 -8.80 2.32 15.61
C LEU A 78 -9.09 3.74 16.08
N GLU A 79 -8.78 4.04 17.36
CA GLU A 79 -9.10 5.30 18.04
C GLU A 79 -8.23 6.50 17.61
N PHE A 80 -7.38 6.34 16.59
CA PHE A 80 -6.43 7.37 16.15
C PHE A 80 -6.43 7.47 14.62
N GLU A 81 -5.95 8.59 14.10
CA GLU A 81 -5.71 8.75 12.66
C GLU A 81 -4.75 7.68 12.15
N ILE A 82 -5.23 6.86 11.21
CA ILE A 82 -4.49 5.67 10.74
C ILE A 82 -3.43 6.08 9.74
N PHE A 83 -3.85 6.74 8.65
CA PHE A 83 -2.95 7.15 7.57
C PHE A 83 -2.66 8.64 7.66
N ASN A 84 -1.37 8.99 7.69
CA ASN A 84 -0.92 10.37 7.68
C ASN A 84 -1.23 11.06 6.34
N GLU A 85 -1.17 10.32 5.24
CA GLU A 85 -1.56 10.77 3.91
C GLU A 85 -2.04 9.58 3.06
N ILE A 86 -2.95 9.87 2.12
CA ILE A 86 -3.50 8.91 1.16
C ILE A 86 -3.27 9.46 -0.25
N CYS A 87 -2.58 8.71 -1.09
CA CYS A 87 -2.40 8.99 -2.51
C CYS A 87 -3.28 8.06 -3.35
N ILE A 88 -4.14 8.65 -4.16
CA ILE A 88 -4.94 7.98 -5.18
C ILE A 88 -4.36 8.38 -6.54
N ALA A 89 -3.74 7.44 -7.25
CA ALA A 89 -3.21 7.68 -8.59
C ALA A 89 -4.30 7.39 -9.62
N GLU A 90 -4.85 8.45 -10.22
CA GLU A 90 -6.04 8.40 -11.06
C GLU A 90 -5.73 8.08 -12.53
N ASP A 91 -4.54 8.48 -13.01
CA ASP A 91 -4.19 8.42 -14.43
C ASP A 91 -3.52 7.11 -14.82
N TYR A 92 -3.89 6.60 -16.01
CA TYR A 92 -3.25 5.43 -16.58
C TYR A 92 -1.92 5.77 -17.28
N ASP A 93 -1.89 6.87 -18.02
CA ASP A 93 -0.79 7.23 -18.92
C ASP A 93 0.22 8.23 -18.30
N ASP A 94 -0.03 8.70 -17.08
CA ASP A 94 0.86 9.66 -16.42
C ASP A 94 2.08 8.96 -15.80
N ILE A 95 3.10 8.76 -16.61
CA ILE A 95 4.39 8.17 -16.18
C ILE A 95 5.12 9.06 -15.17
N THR A 96 4.89 10.36 -15.20
CA THR A 96 5.52 11.37 -14.33
C THR A 96 4.72 11.69 -13.09
N GLY A 97 3.48 11.22 -13.01
CA GLY A 97 2.54 11.43 -11.92
C GLY A 97 2.72 10.47 -10.75
N TYR A 98 1.61 10.20 -10.09
CA TYR A 98 1.60 9.40 -8.86
C TYR A 98 1.45 7.90 -9.10
N ARG A 99 1.18 7.47 -10.33
CA ARG A 99 0.96 6.06 -10.64
C ARG A 99 2.22 5.22 -10.39
N LYS A 100 2.12 4.20 -9.57
CA LYS A 100 3.17 3.19 -9.38
C LYS A 100 3.52 2.52 -10.72
N PRO A 101 4.81 2.37 -11.08
CA PRO A 101 5.99 2.41 -10.20
C PRO A 101 6.68 3.77 -10.03
N SER A 102 5.98 4.89 -10.27
CA SER A 102 6.53 6.23 -10.01
C SER A 102 6.91 6.40 -8.53
N PRO A 103 8.10 6.93 -8.21
CA PRO A 103 8.52 7.19 -6.85
C PRO A 103 8.01 8.53 -6.29
N LYS A 104 7.18 9.29 -7.04
CA LYS A 104 6.82 10.68 -6.71
C LYS A 104 6.23 10.81 -5.30
N PHE A 105 5.19 10.05 -4.98
CA PHE A 105 4.56 10.11 -3.66
C PHE A 105 5.53 9.79 -2.53
N GLY A 106 6.36 8.76 -2.70
CA GLY A 106 7.37 8.42 -1.70
C GLY A 106 8.42 9.52 -1.52
N LYS A 107 8.86 10.20 -2.60
CA LYS A 107 9.79 11.35 -2.51
C LYS A 107 9.18 12.50 -1.73
N GLU A 108 7.89 12.80 -1.94
CA GLU A 108 7.16 13.82 -1.19
C GLU A 108 7.08 13.49 0.30
N ILE A 109 6.78 12.22 0.65
CA ILE A 109 6.81 11.73 2.04
C ILE A 109 8.19 11.93 2.67
N LEU A 110 9.26 11.50 1.99
CA LEU A 110 10.63 11.63 2.48
C LEU A 110 10.97 13.09 2.78
N GLN A 111 10.64 14.00 1.86
CA GLN A 111 10.89 15.43 2.00
C GLN A 111 10.03 16.06 3.12
N LYS A 112 8.71 15.88 3.06
CA LYS A 112 7.74 16.52 3.96
C LYS A 112 7.94 16.11 5.43
N HIS A 113 8.29 14.85 5.65
CA HIS A 113 8.46 14.29 6.99
C HIS A 113 9.92 14.18 7.44
N SER A 114 10.87 14.72 6.66
CA SER A 114 12.32 14.67 6.94
C SER A 114 12.80 13.25 7.25
N ILE A 115 12.43 12.29 6.36
CA ILE A 115 12.73 10.87 6.50
C ILE A 115 13.82 10.50 5.50
N ILE A 116 14.76 9.66 5.92
CA ILE A 116 15.74 9.05 5.00
C ILE A 116 15.16 7.75 4.40
N PRO A 117 15.57 7.36 3.17
CA PRO A 117 15.02 6.19 2.49
C PRO A 117 15.10 4.89 3.30
N GLU A 118 16.16 4.71 4.09
CA GLU A 118 16.38 3.52 4.94
C GLU A 118 15.30 3.33 6.03
N ASN A 119 14.60 4.42 6.40
CA ASN A 119 13.52 4.44 7.37
C ASN A 119 12.12 4.35 6.73
N LEU A 120 12.05 4.28 5.40
CA LEU A 120 10.83 4.03 4.65
C LEU A 120 10.74 2.54 4.28
N VAL A 121 9.53 2.00 4.42
CA VAL A 121 9.19 0.64 3.96
C VAL A 121 8.03 0.76 2.97
N TYR A 122 8.11 0.07 1.84
CA TYR A 122 7.03 -0.01 0.88
C TYR A 122 6.45 -1.43 0.88
N ILE A 123 5.12 -1.57 1.02
CA ILE A 123 4.43 -2.87 1.12
C ILE A 123 3.28 -2.90 0.12
N GLY A 124 3.23 -3.91 -0.74
CA GLY A 124 2.15 -4.09 -1.70
C GLY A 124 2.06 -5.52 -2.22
N ASP A 125 1.06 -5.80 -3.04
CA ASP A 125 0.79 -7.13 -3.60
C ASP A 125 1.35 -7.32 -5.02
N SER A 126 1.85 -6.25 -5.64
CA SER A 126 2.27 -6.25 -7.04
C SER A 126 3.76 -5.97 -7.25
N ILE A 127 4.26 -6.34 -8.42
CA ILE A 127 5.62 -5.98 -8.84
C ILE A 127 5.80 -4.46 -8.92
N LEU A 128 4.74 -3.71 -9.24
CA LEU A 128 4.79 -2.24 -9.30
C LEU A 128 5.08 -1.62 -7.94
N ASP A 129 4.59 -2.21 -6.86
CA ASP A 129 4.88 -1.77 -5.48
C ASP A 129 6.36 -1.97 -5.15
N ILE A 130 6.89 -3.16 -5.48
CA ILE A 130 8.30 -3.47 -5.30
C ILE A 130 9.19 -2.50 -6.08
N GLN A 131 8.89 -2.28 -7.35
CA GLN A 131 9.63 -1.32 -8.20
C GLN A 131 9.55 0.10 -7.66
N THR A 132 8.37 0.54 -7.16
CA THR A 132 8.23 1.86 -6.55
C THR A 132 9.19 2.04 -5.37
N GLY A 133 9.23 1.07 -4.46
CA GLY A 133 10.12 1.13 -3.32
C GLY A 133 11.61 1.04 -3.71
N LEU A 134 11.96 0.23 -4.70
CA LEU A 134 13.34 0.16 -5.22
C LEU A 134 13.75 1.47 -5.87
N ASN A 135 12.86 2.14 -6.61
CA ASN A 135 13.12 3.46 -7.20
C ASN A 135 13.31 4.56 -6.13
N LEU A 136 12.87 4.31 -4.89
CA LEU A 136 13.07 5.17 -3.72
C LEU A 136 14.31 4.79 -2.91
N ASN A 137 15.02 3.72 -3.27
CA ASN A 137 16.10 3.12 -2.46
C ASN A 137 15.65 2.76 -1.03
N CYS A 138 14.37 2.39 -0.85
CA CYS A 138 13.83 2.02 0.44
C CYS A 138 13.66 0.49 0.59
N LYS A 139 13.28 0.04 1.79
CA LYS A 139 12.95 -1.38 2.03
C LYS A 139 11.63 -1.73 1.37
N VAL A 140 11.56 -2.91 0.75
CA VAL A 140 10.35 -3.38 0.06
C VAL A 140 9.94 -4.77 0.54
N PHE A 141 8.63 -4.97 0.65
CA PHE A 141 8.03 -6.27 0.94
C PHE A 141 6.77 -6.46 0.09
N GLY A 142 6.63 -7.65 -0.48
CA GLY A 142 5.44 -8.07 -1.21
C GLY A 142 4.58 -9.01 -0.40
N VAL A 143 3.25 -8.94 -0.55
CA VAL A 143 2.31 -9.93 0.00
C VAL A 143 1.67 -10.74 -1.12
N LYS A 144 1.46 -12.04 -0.87
CA LYS A 144 0.87 -12.99 -1.84
C LYS A 144 -0.67 -13.03 -1.76
N THR A 145 -1.29 -11.98 -1.23
CA THR A 145 -2.74 -11.90 -0.98
C THR A 145 -3.54 -11.19 -2.08
N GLY A 146 -2.84 -10.67 -3.10
CA GLY A 146 -3.45 -9.95 -4.21
C GLY A 146 -3.87 -10.81 -5.39
N ILE A 147 -3.85 -10.21 -6.58
CA ILE A 147 -4.19 -10.88 -7.83
C ILE A 147 -3.24 -12.05 -8.08
N ASP A 148 -3.73 -13.05 -8.80
CA ASP A 148 -3.05 -14.26 -9.20
C ASP A 148 -1.58 -14.05 -9.59
N LEU A 149 -0.71 -14.12 -8.59
CA LEU A 149 0.73 -13.99 -8.75
C LEU A 149 1.38 -15.26 -9.33
N ARG A 150 0.63 -16.35 -9.57
CA ARG A 150 1.13 -17.59 -10.14
C ARG A 150 1.83 -17.38 -11.48
N LYS A 151 1.41 -16.37 -12.24
CA LYS A 151 2.08 -15.97 -13.49
C LYS A 151 3.50 -15.44 -13.28
N PHE A 152 3.85 -15.07 -12.04
CA PHE A 152 5.13 -14.47 -11.69
C PHE A 152 5.95 -15.32 -10.71
N GLU A 153 5.54 -16.55 -10.40
CA GLU A 153 6.24 -17.42 -9.44
C GLU A 153 7.72 -17.63 -9.77
N ASN A 154 8.08 -17.60 -11.04
CA ASN A 154 9.47 -17.69 -11.50
C ASN A 154 10.14 -16.32 -11.66
N HIS A 155 9.46 -15.23 -11.35
CA HIS A 155 10.03 -13.89 -11.45
C HIS A 155 10.93 -13.61 -10.25
N PHE A 156 12.14 -13.09 -10.50
CA PHE A 156 13.13 -12.78 -9.44
C PHE A 156 12.55 -11.98 -8.27
N PHE A 157 11.70 -10.97 -8.53
CA PHE A 157 11.09 -10.18 -7.47
C PHE A 157 10.15 -11.00 -6.60
N TYR A 158 9.42 -11.95 -7.18
CA TYR A 158 8.48 -12.76 -6.44
C TYR A 158 9.17 -13.65 -5.41
N THR A 159 10.24 -14.33 -5.79
CA THR A 159 11.00 -15.20 -4.88
C THR A 159 11.74 -14.42 -3.80
N LYS A 160 12.18 -13.19 -4.11
CA LYS A 160 13.02 -12.39 -3.22
C LYS A 160 12.23 -11.57 -2.20
N TYR A 161 11.07 -11.00 -2.58
CA TYR A 161 10.41 -9.96 -1.80
C TYR A 161 9.04 -10.36 -1.25
N PHE A 162 8.40 -11.42 -1.76
CA PHE A 162 7.02 -11.75 -1.43
C PHE A 162 6.90 -12.77 -0.28
N TYR A 163 5.98 -12.44 0.65
CA TYR A 163 5.62 -13.21 1.84
C TYR A 163 4.14 -13.62 1.78
N ASN A 164 3.76 -14.65 2.54
CA ASN A 164 2.40 -15.17 2.47
C ASN A 164 1.36 -14.18 3.00
N ASP A 165 1.71 -13.38 4.02
CA ASP A 165 0.81 -12.43 4.66
C ASP A 165 1.55 -11.25 5.31
N LEU A 166 0.78 -10.25 5.74
CA LEU A 166 1.31 -9.08 6.44
C LEU A 166 1.89 -9.38 7.83
N VAL A 167 1.48 -10.47 8.47
CA VAL A 167 2.02 -10.85 9.80
C VAL A 167 3.49 -11.23 9.69
N GLN A 168 3.85 -11.97 8.66
CA GLN A 168 5.25 -12.33 8.41
C GLN A 168 6.11 -11.07 8.15
N ILE A 169 5.59 -10.13 7.36
CA ILE A 169 6.27 -8.85 7.08
C ILE A 169 6.41 -8.02 8.36
N LYS A 170 5.32 -7.86 9.13
CA LYS A 170 5.35 -7.14 10.41
C LYS A 170 6.43 -7.70 11.34
N ASN A 171 6.51 -9.02 11.48
CA ASN A 171 7.50 -9.65 12.36
C ASN A 171 8.94 -9.34 11.90
N ARG A 172 9.20 -9.33 10.60
CA ARG A 172 10.53 -8.96 10.06
C ARG A 172 10.90 -7.49 10.27
N ILE A 173 9.91 -6.60 10.31
CA ILE A 173 10.13 -5.15 10.49
C ILE A 173 10.30 -4.80 11.97
N ILE A 174 9.46 -5.38 12.84
CA ILE A 174 9.40 -4.99 14.27
C ILE A 174 10.44 -5.74 15.12
N GLN A 175 10.84 -6.95 14.75
CA GLN A 175 11.79 -7.78 15.52
C GLN A 175 13.28 -7.40 15.30
N LYS A 176 13.56 -6.43 14.45
CA LYS A 176 14.88 -5.81 14.26
C LYS A 176 14.96 -4.45 14.95
#